data_f4bc2de539c34e2fd3b867477794efe3
#
_entry.id   f4bc2de539c34e2fd3b867477794efe3
#
_cell.length_a   1.000
_cell.length_b   1.000
_cell.length_c   1.000
_cell.angle_alpha   90.00
_cell.angle_beta   90.00
_cell.angle_gamma   90.00
#
_symmetry.space_group_name_H-M   'P 1'
#
loop_
_entity.id
_entity.type
_entity.pdbx_description
1 polymer ?
#
loop_
_entity_poly.entity_id
_entity_poly.type
_entity_poly.pdbx_seq_one_letter_code
_entity_poly.pdbx_strand_id
1 'polypeptide(L)'
;MNIYDISQKAGVSIATVSRVLNGSEKVSEKTRKKVLAVMEENSYTPNAFARSLGLNSMHTVGILCSDSSDVYQAQAIYYLERELRKNSYASMLCCTGYELSEKQSYLNLLLSRNVDAVLLIGSHFIENSPEENRYILDAASKTPVLILNGELKGDNIYSILCDDYMALKDMTDLVFFQRS
;
A
#
# COMPACT_ATOMS: atom_id res chain seq x y z
N MET A 1 -0.67 26.53 -11.44
CA MET A 1 -0.63 27.20 -10.12
C MET A 1 0.04 26.29 -9.12
N ASN A 2 0.81 26.82 -8.17
CA ASN A 2 1.55 26.09 -7.16
C ASN A 2 1.19 26.58 -5.73
N ILE A 3 1.75 25.96 -4.70
CA ILE A 3 1.45 26.29 -3.29
C ILE A 3 1.84 27.73 -2.92
N TYR A 4 2.85 28.30 -3.57
CA TYR A 4 3.27 29.69 -3.38
C TYR A 4 2.17 30.67 -3.86
N ASP A 5 1.58 30.39 -5.02
CA ASP A 5 0.51 31.20 -5.58
C ASP A 5 -0.72 31.19 -4.67
N ILE A 6 -1.06 30.02 -4.12
CA ILE A 6 -2.17 29.89 -3.15
C ILE A 6 -1.88 30.66 -1.88
N SER A 7 -0.64 30.60 -1.35
CA SER A 7 -0.27 31.33 -0.13
C SER A 7 -0.39 32.86 -0.32
N GLN A 8 0.06 33.36 -1.44
CA GLN A 8 -0.09 34.78 -1.81
C GLN A 8 -1.54 35.22 -1.93
N LYS A 9 -2.36 34.48 -2.70
CA LYS A 9 -3.77 34.79 -2.88
C LYS A 9 -4.58 34.69 -1.60
N ALA A 10 -4.27 33.70 -0.76
CA ALA A 10 -4.91 33.55 0.53
C ALA A 10 -4.35 34.49 1.61
N GLY A 11 -3.25 35.21 1.35
CA GLY A 11 -2.61 36.11 2.31
C GLY A 11 -2.16 35.40 3.59
N VAL A 12 -1.62 34.18 3.45
CA VAL A 12 -1.09 33.36 4.55
C VAL A 12 0.27 32.77 4.17
N SER A 13 1.01 32.28 5.17
CA SER A 13 2.28 31.61 4.87
C SER A 13 2.09 30.25 4.18
N ILE A 14 3.09 29.79 3.43
CA ILE A 14 3.13 28.45 2.81
C ILE A 14 2.92 27.37 3.88
N ALA A 15 3.55 27.54 5.06
CA ALA A 15 3.36 26.65 6.19
C ALA A 15 1.90 26.56 6.66
N THR A 16 1.16 27.66 6.59
CA THR A 16 -0.27 27.68 6.90
C THR A 16 -1.09 26.94 5.84
N VAL A 17 -0.78 27.15 4.55
CA VAL A 17 -1.41 26.39 3.45
C VAL A 17 -1.16 24.89 3.63
N SER A 18 0.09 24.49 3.89
CA SER A 18 0.45 23.09 4.15
C SER A 18 -0.32 22.49 5.34
N ARG A 19 -0.45 23.24 6.45
CA ARG A 19 -1.24 22.79 7.60
C ARG A 19 -2.73 22.62 7.28
N VAL A 20 -3.30 23.48 6.45
CA VAL A 20 -4.68 23.34 5.98
C VAL A 20 -4.84 22.08 5.15
N LEU A 21 -3.93 21.81 4.21
CA LEU A 21 -3.92 20.62 3.37
C LEU A 21 -3.79 19.32 4.17
N ASN A 22 -3.03 19.37 5.26
CA ASN A 22 -2.79 18.22 6.14
C ASN A 22 -3.82 18.10 7.27
N GLY A 23 -4.91 18.85 7.23
CA GLY A 23 -6.00 18.74 8.21
C GLY A 23 -5.64 19.21 9.62
N SER A 24 -4.51 19.91 9.82
CA SER A 24 -4.01 20.30 11.14
C SER A 24 -5.01 21.14 11.93
N GLU A 25 -5.27 20.76 13.16
CA GLU A 25 -6.14 21.51 14.09
C GLU A 25 -5.53 22.86 14.55
N LYS A 26 -4.23 23.07 14.27
CA LYS A 26 -3.53 24.33 14.62
C LYS A 26 -3.87 25.51 13.70
N VAL A 27 -4.84 25.34 12.79
CA VAL A 27 -5.31 26.40 11.89
C VAL A 27 -6.76 26.73 12.20
N SER A 28 -7.05 28.02 12.38
CA SER A 28 -8.42 28.48 12.65
C SER A 28 -9.36 28.13 11.49
N GLU A 29 -10.63 27.85 11.80
CA GLU A 29 -11.66 27.58 10.79
C GLU A 29 -11.80 28.70 9.76
N LYS A 30 -11.66 29.95 10.20
CA LYS A 30 -11.68 31.12 9.30
C LYS A 30 -10.56 31.07 8.27
N THR A 31 -9.34 30.73 8.70
CA THR A 31 -8.17 30.61 7.82
C THR A 31 -8.31 29.39 6.92
N ARG A 32 -8.79 28.27 7.43
CA ARG A 32 -9.05 27.03 6.66
C ARG A 32 -10.02 27.31 5.51
N LYS A 33 -11.17 27.89 5.80
CA LYS A 33 -12.17 28.23 4.78
C LYS A 33 -11.62 29.17 3.72
N LYS A 34 -10.85 30.20 4.11
CA LYS A 34 -10.21 31.12 3.17
C LYS A 34 -9.25 30.43 2.21
N VAL A 35 -8.39 29.54 2.72
CA VAL A 35 -7.43 28.80 1.89
C VAL A 35 -8.14 27.85 0.94
N LEU A 36 -9.14 27.10 1.43
CA LEU A 36 -9.91 26.17 0.61
C LEU A 36 -10.67 26.88 -0.50
N ALA A 37 -11.30 28.04 -0.23
CA ALA A 37 -11.98 28.84 -1.25
C ALA A 37 -11.02 29.29 -2.36
N VAL A 38 -9.83 29.79 -2.00
CA VAL A 38 -8.81 30.18 -2.98
C VAL A 38 -8.36 28.99 -3.83
N MET A 39 -8.25 27.79 -3.23
CA MET A 39 -7.91 26.58 -3.98
C MET A 39 -9.01 26.19 -4.98
N GLU A 40 -10.26 26.23 -4.55
CA GLU A 40 -11.43 25.89 -5.38
C GLU A 40 -11.58 26.87 -6.55
N GLU A 41 -11.54 28.18 -6.28
CA GLU A 41 -11.62 29.26 -7.30
C GLU A 41 -10.53 29.13 -8.38
N ASN A 42 -9.40 28.55 -8.04
CA ASN A 42 -8.27 28.43 -8.95
C ASN A 42 -8.06 26.99 -9.46
N SER A 43 -9.01 26.07 -9.22
CA SER A 43 -8.91 24.65 -9.59
C SER A 43 -7.56 24.05 -9.17
N TYR A 44 -7.05 24.47 -8.02
CA TYR A 44 -5.76 24.00 -7.52
C TYR A 44 -5.91 22.62 -6.89
N THR A 45 -5.31 21.62 -7.53
CA THR A 45 -5.17 20.28 -6.94
C THR A 45 -3.82 20.19 -6.22
N PRO A 46 -3.82 19.94 -4.89
CA PRO A 46 -2.57 19.77 -4.15
C PRO A 46 -1.72 18.66 -4.75
N ASN A 47 -0.44 18.94 -4.97
CA ASN A 47 0.51 17.90 -5.36
C ASN A 47 0.63 16.88 -4.22
N ALA A 48 0.22 15.63 -4.47
CA ALA A 48 0.28 14.54 -3.50
C ALA A 48 1.71 14.35 -2.96
N PHE A 49 2.72 14.54 -3.81
CA PHE A 49 4.13 14.45 -3.44
C PHE A 49 4.54 15.55 -2.44
N ALA A 50 4.10 16.79 -2.67
CA ALA A 50 4.39 17.90 -1.75
C ALA A 50 3.67 17.73 -0.39
N ARG A 51 2.51 17.07 -0.39
CA ARG A 51 1.75 16.74 0.82
C ARG A 51 2.41 15.62 1.61
N SER A 52 2.93 14.60 0.94
CA SER A 52 3.60 13.45 1.56
C SER A 52 4.87 13.84 2.31
N LEU A 53 5.62 14.82 1.82
CA LEU A 53 6.81 15.34 2.52
C LEU A 53 6.51 15.89 3.91
N GLY A 54 5.28 16.40 4.12
CA GLY A 54 4.84 16.90 5.44
C GLY A 54 4.24 15.84 6.36
N LEU A 55 3.80 14.70 5.80
CA LEU A 55 3.12 13.62 6.54
C LEU A 55 4.01 12.39 6.74
N ASN A 56 5.17 12.34 6.09
CA ASN A 56 6.05 11.17 6.03
C ASN A 56 5.32 9.90 5.55
N SER A 57 4.29 10.07 4.68
CA SER A 57 3.48 9.01 4.10
C SER A 57 3.03 9.41 2.70
N MET A 58 3.13 8.50 1.75
CA MET A 58 2.63 8.67 0.38
C MET A 58 1.15 8.35 0.24
N HIS A 59 0.52 7.81 1.30
CA HIS A 59 -0.81 7.21 1.25
C HIS A 59 -0.97 6.24 0.06
N THR A 60 0.09 5.44 -0.16
CA THR A 60 0.17 4.51 -1.29
C THR A 60 0.72 3.19 -0.81
N VAL A 61 0.07 2.10 -1.16
CA VAL A 61 0.50 0.73 -0.88
C VAL A 61 0.87 0.05 -2.18
N GLY A 62 2.05 -0.57 -2.22
CA GLY A 62 2.49 -1.39 -3.34
C GLY A 62 1.85 -2.78 -3.26
N ILE A 63 1.37 -3.30 -4.38
CA ILE A 63 0.84 -4.65 -4.50
C ILE A 63 1.61 -5.37 -5.58
N LEU A 64 2.26 -6.49 -5.22
CA LEU A 64 2.88 -7.40 -6.19
C LEU A 64 2.04 -8.66 -6.33
N CYS A 65 1.76 -9.03 -7.55
CA CYS A 65 1.19 -10.32 -7.93
C CYS A 65 1.99 -10.94 -9.08
N SER A 66 1.93 -12.25 -9.26
CA SER A 66 2.59 -12.88 -10.40
C SER A 66 1.78 -12.74 -11.68
N ASP A 67 0.46 -12.90 -11.57
CA ASP A 67 -0.46 -12.89 -12.71
C ASP A 67 -1.80 -12.28 -12.31
N SER A 68 -2.11 -11.11 -12.84
CA SER A 68 -3.39 -10.45 -12.57
C SER A 68 -4.59 -11.08 -13.30
N SER A 69 -4.37 -12.05 -14.19
CA SER A 69 -5.44 -12.84 -14.81
C SER A 69 -5.83 -14.07 -13.99
N ASP A 70 -5.00 -14.48 -13.01
CA ASP A 70 -5.35 -15.52 -12.05
C ASP A 70 -6.55 -15.08 -11.20
N VAL A 71 -7.58 -15.92 -11.14
CA VAL A 71 -8.87 -15.57 -10.49
C VAL A 71 -8.68 -15.27 -9.00
N TYR A 72 -7.84 -16.02 -8.30
CA TYR A 72 -7.58 -15.81 -6.88
C TYR A 72 -6.85 -14.47 -6.66
N GLN A 73 -5.78 -14.22 -7.41
CA GLN A 73 -5.01 -12.99 -7.30
C GLN A 73 -5.85 -11.78 -7.70
N ALA A 74 -6.64 -11.88 -8.77
CA ALA A 74 -7.54 -10.82 -9.20
C ALA A 74 -8.59 -10.46 -8.13
N GLN A 75 -9.18 -11.44 -7.47
CA GLN A 75 -10.12 -11.21 -6.38
C GLN A 75 -9.44 -10.60 -5.15
N ALA A 76 -8.26 -11.10 -4.78
CA ALA A 76 -7.48 -10.53 -3.69
C ALA A 76 -7.17 -9.06 -3.94
N ILE A 77 -6.69 -8.70 -5.14
CA ILE A 77 -6.42 -7.33 -5.56
C ILE A 77 -7.69 -6.46 -5.45
N TYR A 78 -8.83 -6.96 -5.95
CA TYR A 78 -10.10 -6.23 -5.89
C TYR A 78 -10.51 -5.88 -4.46
N TYR A 79 -10.44 -6.84 -3.53
CA TYR A 79 -10.82 -6.60 -2.14
C TYR A 79 -9.81 -5.69 -1.42
N LEU A 80 -8.52 -5.89 -1.63
CA LEU A 80 -7.46 -5.06 -1.07
C LEU A 80 -7.61 -3.60 -1.52
N GLU A 81 -7.75 -3.39 -2.82
CA GLU A 81 -7.90 -2.06 -3.41
C GLU A 81 -9.14 -1.34 -2.88
N ARG A 82 -10.25 -2.07 -2.71
CA ARG A 82 -11.47 -1.53 -2.13
C ARG A 82 -11.27 -1.07 -0.68
N GLU A 83 -10.58 -1.85 0.15
CA GLU A 83 -10.31 -1.48 1.54
C GLU A 83 -9.28 -0.35 1.65
N LEU A 84 -8.24 -0.35 0.82
CA LEU A 84 -7.26 0.73 0.75
C LEU A 84 -7.94 2.07 0.41
N ARG A 85 -8.82 2.08 -0.59
CA ARG A 85 -9.56 3.27 -1.01
C ARG A 85 -10.48 3.81 0.09
N LYS A 86 -11.16 2.95 0.85
CA LYS A 86 -11.96 3.35 2.01
C LYS A 86 -11.15 4.08 3.07
N ASN A 87 -9.87 3.72 3.19
CA ASN A 87 -8.93 4.32 4.11
C ASN A 87 -8.07 5.43 3.48
N SER A 88 -8.47 5.94 2.30
CA SER A 88 -7.78 7.00 1.57
C SER A 88 -6.35 6.66 1.14
N TYR A 89 -6.08 5.36 0.91
CA TYR A 89 -4.84 4.88 0.30
C TYR A 89 -5.04 4.63 -1.20
N ALA A 90 -4.05 4.99 -1.99
CA ALA A 90 -3.91 4.52 -3.37
C ALA A 90 -3.18 3.17 -3.39
N SER A 91 -3.40 2.38 -4.44
CA SER A 91 -2.63 1.17 -4.71
C SER A 91 -1.73 1.36 -5.94
N MET A 92 -0.54 0.75 -5.89
CA MET A 92 0.36 0.62 -7.05
C MET A 92 0.55 -0.87 -7.33
N LEU A 93 -0.13 -1.37 -8.36
CA LEU A 93 -0.08 -2.78 -8.77
C LEU A 93 1.09 -3.02 -9.72
N CYS A 94 1.85 -4.08 -9.45
CA CYS A 94 2.90 -4.62 -10.33
C CYS A 94 2.69 -6.12 -10.53
N CYS A 95 2.64 -6.55 -11.79
CA CYS A 95 2.61 -7.96 -12.17
C CYS A 95 4.04 -8.40 -12.51
N THR A 96 4.61 -9.31 -11.70
CA THR A 96 6.03 -9.65 -11.78
C THR A 96 6.33 -10.89 -12.63
N GLY A 97 5.31 -11.71 -12.95
CA GLY A 97 5.58 -13.07 -13.35
C GLY A 97 6.17 -13.87 -12.20
N TYR A 98 6.93 -14.92 -12.53
CA TYR A 98 7.46 -15.87 -11.54
C TYR A 98 8.97 -15.79 -11.34
N GLU A 99 9.68 -15.07 -12.23
CA GLU A 99 11.14 -14.97 -12.20
C GLU A 99 11.62 -14.10 -11.03
N LEU A 100 12.60 -14.60 -10.27
CA LEU A 100 13.16 -13.93 -9.10
C LEU A 100 13.69 -12.52 -9.43
N SER A 101 14.38 -12.37 -10.57
CA SER A 101 14.92 -11.09 -11.01
C SER A 101 13.83 -10.03 -11.23
N GLU A 102 12.68 -10.44 -11.75
CA GLU A 102 11.54 -9.53 -11.95
C GLU A 102 10.88 -9.18 -10.62
N LYS A 103 10.68 -10.15 -9.71
CA LYS A 103 10.19 -9.90 -8.36
C LYS A 103 11.05 -8.88 -7.62
N GLN A 104 12.38 -9.04 -7.67
CA GLN A 104 13.35 -8.10 -7.09
C GLN A 104 13.26 -6.71 -7.72
N SER A 105 13.20 -6.65 -9.05
CA SER A 105 13.14 -5.40 -9.82
C SER A 105 11.89 -4.59 -9.45
N TYR A 106 10.71 -5.21 -9.47
CA TYR A 106 9.45 -4.54 -9.14
C TYR A 106 9.34 -4.16 -7.66
N LEU A 107 9.88 -4.98 -6.75
CA LEU A 107 9.94 -4.63 -5.33
C LEU A 107 10.81 -3.38 -5.11
N ASN A 108 11.98 -3.33 -5.74
CA ASN A 108 12.86 -2.15 -5.70
C ASN A 108 12.19 -0.92 -6.32
N LEU A 109 11.42 -1.08 -7.40
CA LEU A 109 10.63 -0.01 -7.98
C LEU A 109 9.65 0.57 -6.95
N LEU A 110 8.87 -0.26 -6.26
CA LEU A 110 7.93 0.20 -5.23
C LEU A 110 8.64 0.93 -4.08
N LEU A 111 9.78 0.40 -3.61
CA LEU A 111 10.59 1.05 -2.58
C LEU A 111 11.09 2.42 -3.04
N SER A 112 11.52 2.56 -4.30
CA SER A 112 11.94 3.84 -4.88
C SER A 112 10.81 4.87 -4.97
N ARG A 113 9.56 4.42 -4.96
CA ARG A 113 8.35 5.26 -4.93
C ARG A 113 7.91 5.63 -3.52
N ASN A 114 8.66 5.18 -2.49
CA ASN A 114 8.37 5.41 -1.07
C ASN A 114 6.94 4.98 -0.67
N VAL A 115 6.50 3.82 -1.14
CA VAL A 115 5.21 3.25 -0.72
C VAL A 115 5.21 3.00 0.80
N ASP A 116 4.05 3.17 1.44
CA ASP A 116 3.91 3.04 2.90
C ASP A 116 3.90 1.59 3.39
N ALA A 117 3.58 0.65 2.50
CA ALA A 117 3.65 -0.79 2.73
C ALA A 117 3.71 -1.54 1.39
N VAL A 118 4.14 -2.79 1.43
CA VAL A 118 4.12 -3.70 0.28
C VAL A 118 3.28 -4.93 0.63
N LEU A 119 2.42 -5.35 -0.30
CA LEU A 119 1.63 -6.58 -0.25
C LEU A 119 2.14 -7.53 -1.33
N LEU A 120 2.53 -8.74 -0.94
CA LEU A 120 2.91 -9.84 -1.83
C LEU A 120 1.76 -10.85 -1.86
N ILE A 121 1.15 -11.07 -3.04
CA ILE A 121 0.01 -11.97 -3.19
C ILE A 121 0.47 -13.32 -3.70
N GLY A 122 0.55 -14.27 -2.80
CA GLY A 122 0.87 -15.68 -3.10
C GLY A 122 2.19 -16.15 -2.52
N SER A 123 2.27 -17.45 -2.24
CA SER A 123 3.46 -18.12 -1.68
C SER A 123 4.67 -18.14 -2.61
N HIS A 124 4.45 -17.98 -3.91
CA HIS A 124 5.52 -18.01 -4.93
C HIS A 124 6.50 -16.82 -4.84
N PHE A 125 6.21 -15.81 -4.02
CA PHE A 125 7.20 -14.77 -3.69
C PHE A 125 8.27 -15.26 -2.72
N ILE A 126 8.00 -16.35 -2.00
CA ILE A 126 8.96 -16.95 -1.07
C ILE A 126 9.74 -18.04 -1.81
N GLU A 127 11.04 -17.85 -1.87
CA GLU A 127 11.95 -18.77 -2.53
C GLU A 127 12.39 -19.89 -1.58
N ASN A 128 12.95 -20.97 -2.15
CA ASN A 128 13.34 -22.15 -1.36
C ASN A 128 14.59 -21.93 -0.51
N SER A 129 15.45 -20.99 -0.86
CA SER A 129 16.65 -20.67 -0.12
C SER A 129 16.54 -19.38 0.69
N PRO A 130 17.13 -19.32 1.89
CA PRO A 130 17.16 -18.08 2.68
C PRO A 130 17.85 -16.92 1.97
N GLU A 131 18.88 -17.21 1.16
CA GLU A 131 19.63 -16.21 0.40
C GLU A 131 18.74 -15.54 -0.65
N GLU A 132 17.94 -16.32 -1.34
CA GLU A 132 17.01 -15.81 -2.36
C GLU A 132 15.88 -14.98 -1.76
N ASN A 133 15.49 -15.24 -0.50
CA ASN A 133 14.47 -14.46 0.22
C ASN A 133 15.02 -13.13 0.77
N ARG A 134 16.30 -12.86 0.64
CA ARG A 134 16.93 -11.64 1.17
C ARG A 134 16.30 -10.37 0.64
N TYR A 135 15.80 -10.38 -0.59
CA TYR A 135 15.15 -9.21 -1.20
C TYR A 135 13.89 -8.77 -0.42
N ILE A 136 13.13 -9.71 0.15
CA ILE A 136 11.96 -9.40 1.00
C ILE A 136 12.44 -8.85 2.36
N LEU A 137 13.45 -9.47 2.97
CA LEU A 137 14.00 -9.01 4.24
C LEU A 137 14.59 -7.61 4.15
N ASP A 138 15.31 -7.32 3.06
CA ASP A 138 15.87 -5.99 2.79
C ASP A 138 14.78 -4.95 2.54
N ALA A 139 13.67 -5.33 1.91
CA ALA A 139 12.50 -4.46 1.75
C ALA A 139 11.83 -4.20 3.10
N ALA A 140 11.65 -5.23 3.92
CA ALA A 140 11.03 -5.12 5.24
C ALA A 140 11.81 -4.23 6.21
N SER A 141 13.12 -4.11 6.03
CA SER A 141 13.93 -3.15 6.80
C SER A 141 13.59 -1.68 6.52
N LYS A 142 12.89 -1.39 5.42
CA LYS A 142 12.55 -0.03 4.96
C LYS A 142 11.06 0.27 5.06
N THR A 143 10.21 -0.72 4.82
CA THR A 143 8.75 -0.56 4.79
C THR A 143 8.08 -1.87 5.22
N PRO A 144 6.89 -1.85 5.86
CA PRO A 144 6.16 -3.07 6.19
C PRO A 144 5.89 -3.93 4.96
N VAL A 145 6.12 -5.24 5.08
CA VAL A 145 5.82 -6.23 4.04
C VAL A 145 4.76 -7.19 4.56
N LEU A 146 3.66 -7.33 3.83
CA LEU A 146 2.60 -8.29 4.10
C LEU A 146 2.62 -9.37 3.02
N ILE A 147 2.51 -10.63 3.41
CA ILE A 147 2.51 -11.77 2.50
C ILE A 147 1.17 -12.51 2.67
N LEU A 148 0.41 -12.61 1.58
CA LEU A 148 -0.84 -13.35 1.54
C LEU A 148 -0.59 -14.76 1.00
N ASN A 149 -1.01 -15.77 1.75
CA ASN A 149 -0.79 -17.19 1.47
C ASN A 149 0.70 -17.59 1.34
N GLY A 150 1.55 -17.00 2.17
CA GLY A 150 2.94 -17.35 2.27
C GLY A 150 3.49 -16.99 3.64
N GLU A 151 4.45 -17.74 4.15
CA GLU A 151 5.07 -17.51 5.46
C GLU A 151 6.55 -17.26 5.31
N LEU A 152 7.01 -16.07 5.72
CA LEU A 152 8.41 -15.75 5.89
C LEU A 152 8.59 -15.05 7.23
N LYS A 153 9.52 -15.53 8.06
CA LYS A 153 9.81 -14.95 9.36
C LYS A 153 10.85 -13.83 9.22
N GLY A 154 10.54 -12.68 9.77
CA GLY A 154 11.43 -11.52 9.77
C GLY A 154 10.78 -10.32 10.44
N ASP A 155 11.61 -9.37 10.86
CA ASP A 155 11.12 -8.11 11.42
C ASP A 155 10.35 -7.34 10.36
N ASN A 156 9.20 -6.76 10.76
CA ASN A 156 8.35 -5.96 9.89
C ASN A 156 7.76 -6.75 8.70
N ILE A 157 7.69 -8.10 8.81
CA ILE A 157 7.03 -9.00 7.88
C ILE A 157 5.79 -9.58 8.58
N TYR A 158 4.67 -9.54 7.88
CA TYR A 158 3.37 -10.01 8.36
C TYR A 158 2.81 -11.03 7.38
N SER A 159 2.54 -12.24 7.83
CA SER A 159 1.98 -13.31 7.00
C SER A 159 0.50 -13.53 7.31
N ILE A 160 -0.31 -13.65 6.27
CA ILE A 160 -1.73 -13.99 6.33
C ILE A 160 -1.89 -15.34 5.63
N LEU A 161 -2.25 -16.38 6.39
CA LEU A 161 -2.37 -17.75 5.92
C LEU A 161 -3.81 -18.23 6.02
N CYS A 162 -4.22 -19.08 5.07
CA CYS A 162 -5.38 -19.94 5.20
C CYS A 162 -4.91 -21.30 5.73
N ASP A 163 -5.64 -21.89 6.68
CA ASP A 163 -5.37 -23.23 7.17
C ASP A 163 -6.01 -24.27 6.24
N ASP A 164 -5.47 -24.37 5.02
CA ASP A 164 -5.97 -25.27 3.98
C ASP A 164 -5.83 -26.75 4.40
N TYR A 165 -4.79 -27.07 5.21
CA TYR A 165 -4.58 -28.42 5.71
C TYR A 165 -5.72 -28.87 6.63
N MET A 166 -6.07 -28.04 7.62
CA MET A 166 -7.17 -28.36 8.54
C MET A 166 -8.51 -28.39 7.83
N ALA A 167 -8.75 -27.45 6.91
CA ALA A 167 -9.98 -27.42 6.11
C ALA A 167 -10.13 -28.68 5.25
N LEU A 168 -9.08 -29.14 4.58
CA LEU A 168 -9.07 -30.37 3.79
C LEU A 168 -9.22 -31.63 4.66
N LYS A 169 -8.54 -31.66 5.81
CA LYS A 169 -8.66 -32.75 6.78
C LYS A 169 -10.10 -32.87 7.28
N ASP A 170 -10.68 -31.79 7.74
CA ASP A 170 -12.07 -31.76 8.25
C ASP A 170 -13.07 -32.20 7.18
N MET A 171 -12.90 -31.74 5.91
CA MET A 171 -13.70 -32.23 4.80
C MET A 171 -13.51 -33.73 4.54
N THR A 172 -12.29 -34.22 4.59
CA THR A 172 -11.99 -35.64 4.38
C THR A 172 -12.63 -36.48 5.47
N ASP A 173 -12.50 -36.09 6.72
CA ASP A 173 -13.12 -36.76 7.87
C ASP A 173 -14.64 -36.78 7.74
N LEU A 174 -15.23 -35.67 7.31
CA LEU A 174 -16.69 -35.57 7.11
C LEU A 174 -17.21 -36.49 6.00
N VAL A 175 -16.46 -36.61 4.89
CA VAL A 175 -16.83 -37.41 3.73
C VAL A 175 -16.62 -38.91 3.98
N PHE A 176 -15.55 -39.30 4.65
CA PHE A 176 -15.15 -40.68 4.75
C PHE A 176 -15.52 -41.36 6.08
N PHE A 177 -15.62 -40.57 7.18
CA PHE A 177 -15.87 -41.15 8.52
C PHE A 177 -17.28 -40.92 9.07
N GLN A 178 -18.13 -40.09 8.45
CA GLN A 178 -19.57 -39.97 8.84
C GLN A 178 -20.51 -40.99 8.15
N ARG A 179 -19.96 -41.97 7.43
CA ARG A 179 -20.72 -43.05 6.80
C ARG A 179 -20.72 -44.38 7.59
N SER A 180 -20.46 -44.33 8.89
CA SER A 180 -20.53 -45.51 9.78
C SER A 180 -21.70 -45.38 10.71
#